data_0dfc5e8a9b12df3765c99075ebe10502
#
_entry.id   0dfc5e8a9b12df3765c99075ebe10502
#
_cell.length_a   1.000
_cell.length_b   1.000
_cell.length_c   1.000
_cell.angle_alpha   90.00
_cell.angle_beta   90.00
_cell.angle_gamma   90.00
#
_symmetry.space_group_name_H-M   'P 1'
#
loop_
_entity.id
_entity.type
_entity.pdbx_description
1 polymer ?
#
loop_
_entity_poly.entity_id
_entity_poly.type
_entity_poly.pdbx_seq_one_letter_code
_entity_poly.pdbx_strand_id
1 'polypeptide(L)'
;MNFAIVRYLIGWLMGIESLFLLLPAFTAVIYREPELPAYIATALICMVGAGILCEYKPKNTKFYAREGFVAVALCWLVLAVTGALPFVLSREIPFAVDAIFEAASGFTTTGATILGDVEALSHASMLWRCLMHWVGGMGILVFMLIVLPLAGGQTIYLMRAESPGPSVSKISPHMRDTALILYAIYFGLTVLQIILLLFGGMPMFDAICVSLGTAGTGGFGNWNNSIAHYDSAYLQNVISVFMILFGINFNAYFLLLTRKFKQLFKIEEIRVYLGVIAVFTTLIAFNVRGCFGSLRESFHHSLFQVASIITTTGFSTVDFNQWPAFSKLLLVLLMFIGACGGSTGGGMKCSRILLLFKGVKKEMMSLIHPRLVRVHKMDGQRVQHEVMRSVNAFLVAYLIVIATSILIVSLHCEDMVTSFTSVVTCINNVGPGLNQVGPAANFGALHPLSKIVLTFDMLAGRLELFPMLLLFAPETWRRNR
;
A
#
# COMPACT_ATOMS: atom_id res chain seq x y z
N MET A 1 -7.56 25.77 -12.64
CA MET A 1 -7.38 24.95 -11.43
C MET A 1 -7.74 25.75 -10.18
N ASN A 2 -8.48 25.17 -9.24
CA ASN A 2 -8.88 25.83 -8.00
C ASN A 2 -7.84 25.57 -6.89
N PHE A 3 -6.78 26.40 -6.87
CA PHE A 3 -5.69 26.27 -5.88
C PHE A 3 -6.16 26.47 -4.42
N ALA A 4 -7.24 27.24 -4.20
CA ALA A 4 -7.75 27.49 -2.86
C ALA A 4 -8.28 26.21 -2.21
N ILE A 5 -8.92 25.34 -2.98
CA ILE A 5 -9.42 24.04 -2.48
C ILE A 5 -8.29 23.06 -2.22
N VAL A 6 -7.27 23.03 -3.10
CA VAL A 6 -6.09 22.16 -2.92
C VAL A 6 -5.34 22.55 -1.65
N ARG A 7 -5.09 23.86 -1.46
CA ARG A 7 -4.47 24.39 -0.24
C ARG A 7 -5.23 24.01 1.02
N TYR A 8 -6.56 24.17 0.98
CA TYR A 8 -7.44 23.86 2.10
C TYR A 8 -7.43 22.38 2.47
N LEU A 9 -7.39 21.48 1.47
CA LEU A 9 -7.26 20.04 1.68
C LEU A 9 -5.91 19.66 2.32
N ILE A 10 -4.81 20.25 1.83
CA ILE A 10 -3.49 20.05 2.43
C ILE A 10 -3.46 20.52 3.90
N GLY A 11 -4.07 21.66 4.19
CA GLY A 11 -4.15 22.15 5.57
C GLY A 11 -4.90 21.20 6.49
N TRP A 12 -6.04 20.67 6.07
CA TRP A 12 -6.75 19.65 6.84
C TRP A 12 -5.94 18.36 7.03
N LEU A 13 -5.23 17.94 6.00
CA LEU A 13 -4.36 16.78 6.05
C LEU A 13 -3.27 16.94 7.12
N MET A 14 -2.56 18.07 7.11
CA MET A 14 -1.54 18.38 8.12
C MET A 14 -2.14 18.44 9.53
N GLY A 15 -3.35 18.98 9.70
CA GLY A 15 -4.05 18.97 10.99
C GLY A 15 -4.36 17.57 11.49
N ILE A 16 -4.79 16.67 10.61
CA ILE A 16 -5.02 15.26 10.95
C ILE A 16 -3.71 14.56 11.29
N GLU A 17 -2.66 14.76 10.52
CA GLU A 17 -1.32 14.20 10.78
C GLU A 17 -0.78 14.66 12.13
N SER A 18 -0.97 15.94 12.49
CA SER A 18 -0.63 16.47 13.81
C SER A 18 -1.27 15.68 14.95
N LEU A 19 -2.54 15.27 14.80
CA LEU A 19 -3.21 14.44 15.81
C LEU A 19 -2.62 13.03 15.89
N PHE A 20 -2.28 12.42 14.76
CA PHE A 20 -1.65 11.11 14.76
C PHE A 20 -0.25 11.12 15.36
N LEU A 21 0.52 12.22 15.21
CA LEU A 21 1.84 12.39 15.82
C LEU A 21 1.80 12.45 17.34
N LEU A 22 0.65 12.73 17.96
CA LEU A 22 0.49 12.68 19.41
C LEU A 22 0.59 11.25 19.97
N LEU A 23 0.29 10.21 19.18
CA LEU A 23 0.39 8.83 19.62
C LEU A 23 1.84 8.39 19.85
N PRO A 24 2.78 8.54 18.89
CA PRO A 24 4.20 8.29 19.17
C PRO A 24 4.78 9.26 20.22
N ALA A 25 4.35 10.52 20.30
CA ALA A 25 4.74 11.42 21.38
C ALA A 25 4.33 10.87 22.76
N PHE A 26 3.12 10.33 22.89
CA PHE A 26 2.66 9.68 24.11
C PHE A 26 3.48 8.41 24.44
N THR A 27 3.85 7.63 23.41
CA THR A 27 4.74 6.48 23.56
C THR A 27 6.11 6.90 24.10
N ALA A 28 6.70 7.97 23.56
CA ALA A 28 7.97 8.52 24.05
C ALA A 28 7.88 8.93 25.55
N VAL A 29 6.73 9.43 26.02
CA VAL A 29 6.52 9.73 27.44
C VAL A 29 6.49 8.44 28.28
N ILE A 30 5.80 7.39 27.81
CA ILE A 30 5.69 6.11 28.54
C ILE A 30 7.07 5.46 28.71
N TYR A 31 7.85 5.42 27.63
CA TYR A 31 9.18 4.80 27.60
C TYR A 31 10.30 5.75 28.04
N ARG A 32 9.98 7.04 28.35
CA ARG A 32 10.92 8.09 28.76
C ARG A 32 12.05 8.32 27.73
N GLU A 33 11.68 8.37 26.47
CA GLU A 33 12.61 8.50 25.36
C GLU A 33 12.96 9.97 25.08
N PRO A 34 14.21 10.27 24.66
CA PRO A 34 14.67 11.62 24.34
C PRO A 34 14.06 12.20 23.06
N GLU A 35 13.40 11.40 22.22
CA GLU A 35 12.80 11.78 20.94
C GLU A 35 11.49 12.56 21.10
N LEU A 36 10.90 12.62 22.30
CA LEU A 36 9.65 13.35 22.58
C LEU A 36 9.61 14.78 22.00
N PRO A 37 10.66 15.62 22.13
CA PRO A 37 10.64 16.97 21.55
C PRO A 37 10.52 16.99 20.04
N ALA A 38 11.07 16.01 19.33
CA ALA A 38 10.98 15.91 17.87
C ALA A 38 9.54 15.69 17.40
N TYR A 39 8.81 14.79 18.08
CA TYR A 39 7.39 14.52 17.78
C TYR A 39 6.49 15.71 18.11
N ILE A 40 6.70 16.36 19.28
CA ILE A 40 5.93 17.56 19.63
C ILE A 40 6.22 18.71 18.66
N ALA A 41 7.49 18.94 18.31
CA ALA A 41 7.85 19.99 17.36
C ALA A 41 7.22 19.75 15.97
N THR A 42 7.25 18.52 15.48
CA THR A 42 6.60 18.16 14.21
C THR A 42 5.09 18.34 14.27
N ALA A 43 4.45 17.89 15.35
CA ALA A 43 3.01 18.09 15.54
C ALA A 43 2.63 19.58 15.54
N LEU A 44 3.42 20.43 16.18
CA LEU A 44 3.23 21.89 16.18
C LEU A 44 3.45 22.49 14.77
N ILE A 45 4.49 22.08 14.06
CA ILE A 45 4.73 22.51 12.67
C ILE A 45 3.53 22.17 11.80
N CYS A 46 3.03 20.94 11.88
CA CYS A 46 1.85 20.49 11.13
C CYS A 46 0.59 21.27 11.55
N MET A 47 0.39 21.53 12.83
CA MET A 47 -0.76 22.30 13.35
C MET A 47 -0.72 23.75 12.88
N VAL A 48 0.43 24.42 12.96
CA VAL A 48 0.62 25.80 12.47
C VAL A 48 0.43 25.85 10.96
N GLY A 49 1.02 24.92 10.22
CA GLY A 49 0.81 24.79 8.77
C GLY A 49 -0.66 24.60 8.42
N ALA A 50 -1.38 23.77 9.16
CA ALA A 50 -2.82 23.58 9.01
C ALA A 50 -3.60 24.90 9.24
N GLY A 51 -3.26 25.64 10.29
CA GLY A 51 -3.87 26.94 10.60
C GLY A 51 -3.70 27.94 9.44
N ILE A 52 -2.46 28.11 8.97
CA ILE A 52 -2.14 29.03 7.86
C ILE A 52 -2.87 28.64 6.57
N LEU A 53 -2.86 27.34 6.22
CA LEU A 53 -3.45 26.86 4.98
C LEU A 53 -5.00 26.86 5.02
N CYS A 54 -5.60 26.71 6.20
CA CYS A 54 -7.05 26.68 6.40
C CYS A 54 -7.66 28.07 6.72
N GLU A 55 -6.85 29.10 6.94
CA GLU A 55 -7.32 30.45 7.33
C GLU A 55 -8.41 30.98 6.41
N TYR A 56 -8.24 30.82 5.11
CA TYR A 56 -9.24 31.27 4.13
C TYR A 56 -9.97 30.09 3.52
N LYS A 57 -11.26 29.94 3.89
CA LYS A 57 -12.14 28.94 3.27
C LYS A 57 -12.35 29.24 1.79
N PRO A 58 -12.32 28.22 0.92
CA PRO A 58 -12.55 28.40 -0.51
C PRO A 58 -14.00 28.87 -0.76
N LYS A 59 -14.17 30.02 -1.43
CA LYS A 59 -15.49 30.52 -1.82
C LYS A 59 -16.18 29.67 -2.87
N ASN A 60 -15.39 29.07 -3.76
CA ASN A 60 -15.86 28.13 -4.78
C ASN A 60 -15.47 26.71 -4.37
N THR A 61 -16.48 25.90 -4.05
CA THR A 61 -16.33 24.48 -3.66
C THR A 61 -16.47 23.52 -4.84
N LYS A 62 -16.63 24.02 -6.07
CA LYS A 62 -16.68 23.17 -7.25
C LYS A 62 -15.33 22.49 -7.47
N PHE A 63 -15.36 21.19 -7.57
CA PHE A 63 -14.20 20.32 -7.58
C PHE A 63 -14.34 19.32 -8.72
N TYR A 64 -13.43 19.38 -9.67
CA TYR A 64 -13.43 18.50 -10.85
C TYR A 64 -12.36 17.41 -10.71
N ALA A 65 -12.40 16.43 -11.58
CA ALA A 65 -11.46 15.28 -11.56
C ALA A 65 -9.99 15.73 -11.58
N ARG A 66 -9.65 16.77 -12.36
CA ARG A 66 -8.27 17.31 -12.45
C ARG A 66 -7.79 17.84 -11.09
N GLU A 67 -8.60 18.68 -10.43
CA GLU A 67 -8.27 19.18 -9.08
C GLU A 67 -8.16 18.03 -8.07
N GLY A 68 -8.98 16.98 -8.21
CA GLY A 68 -8.95 15.79 -7.37
C GLY A 68 -7.62 15.06 -7.46
N PHE A 69 -7.21 14.72 -8.65
CA PHE A 69 -5.95 13.99 -8.87
C PHE A 69 -4.73 14.78 -8.39
N VAL A 70 -4.67 16.08 -8.70
CA VAL A 70 -3.56 16.95 -8.25
C VAL A 70 -3.56 17.10 -6.73
N ALA A 71 -4.72 17.32 -6.12
CA ALA A 71 -4.82 17.43 -4.66
C ALA A 71 -4.34 16.16 -3.96
N VAL A 72 -4.77 14.99 -4.44
CA VAL A 72 -4.33 13.70 -3.91
C VAL A 72 -2.82 13.57 -4.00
N ALA A 73 -2.23 13.77 -5.17
CA ALA A 73 -0.79 13.63 -5.35
C ALA A 73 0.02 14.61 -4.47
N LEU A 74 -0.40 15.88 -4.38
CA LEU A 74 0.26 16.86 -3.51
C LEU A 74 0.10 16.52 -2.02
N CYS A 75 -1.08 16.03 -1.60
CA CYS A 75 -1.30 15.58 -0.24
C CYS A 75 -0.34 14.45 0.15
N TRP A 76 -0.13 13.46 -0.71
CA TRP A 76 0.80 12.36 -0.44
C TRP A 76 2.26 12.81 -0.41
N LEU A 77 2.66 13.77 -1.26
CA LEU A 77 3.98 14.38 -1.21
C LEU A 77 4.20 15.14 0.11
N VAL A 78 3.20 15.91 0.55
CA VAL A 78 3.27 16.63 1.84
C VAL A 78 3.39 15.65 3.00
N LEU A 79 2.59 14.58 3.03
CA LEU A 79 2.68 13.54 4.05
C LEU A 79 4.07 12.89 4.11
N ALA A 80 4.67 12.58 2.96
CA ALA A 80 6.01 11.99 2.93
C ALA A 80 7.06 12.95 3.52
N VAL A 81 6.92 14.26 3.26
CA VAL A 81 7.85 15.28 3.79
C VAL A 81 7.60 15.56 5.27
N THR A 82 6.35 15.77 5.68
CA THR A 82 6.01 16.09 7.09
C THR A 82 6.21 14.87 8.00
N GLY A 83 5.87 13.68 7.53
CA GLY A 83 6.09 12.43 8.26
C GLY A 83 7.56 12.04 8.42
N ALA A 84 8.45 12.59 7.58
CA ALA A 84 9.90 12.43 7.72
C ALA A 84 10.52 13.32 8.81
N LEU A 85 9.86 14.44 9.17
CA LEU A 85 10.40 15.42 10.11
C LEU A 85 10.76 14.82 11.48
N PRO A 86 9.96 13.95 12.11
CA PRO A 86 10.35 13.37 13.39
C PRO A 86 11.69 12.66 13.32
N PHE A 87 11.95 11.87 12.28
CA PHE A 87 13.19 11.12 12.10
C PHE A 87 14.42 12.01 11.94
N VAL A 88 14.26 13.14 11.20
CA VAL A 88 15.35 14.11 11.00
C VAL A 88 15.61 14.88 12.30
N LEU A 89 14.57 15.33 12.99
CA LEU A 89 14.68 16.12 14.22
C LEU A 89 15.21 15.29 15.40
N SER A 90 14.84 14.02 15.51
CA SER A 90 15.41 13.08 16.49
C SER A 90 16.84 12.66 16.16
N ARG A 91 17.28 12.87 14.91
CA ARG A 91 18.54 12.37 14.36
C ARG A 91 18.68 10.85 14.23
N GLU A 92 17.57 10.11 14.36
CA GLU A 92 17.56 8.68 14.09
C GLU A 92 17.79 8.38 12.60
N ILE A 93 17.27 9.26 11.71
CA ILE A 93 17.57 9.25 10.27
C ILE A 93 17.99 10.68 9.88
N PRO A 94 19.29 11.02 9.97
CA PRO A 94 19.73 12.40 9.83
C PRO A 94 19.66 12.94 8.39
N PHE A 95 19.72 12.06 7.38
CA PHE A 95 19.68 12.47 5.98
C PHE A 95 18.22 12.62 5.49
N ALA A 96 17.88 13.81 5.01
CA ALA A 96 16.51 14.14 4.58
C ALA A 96 16.00 13.20 3.46
N VAL A 97 16.85 12.82 2.51
CA VAL A 97 16.46 11.89 1.42
C VAL A 97 16.07 10.54 2.00
N ASP A 98 16.82 10.03 2.96
CA ASP A 98 16.59 8.75 3.62
C ASP A 98 15.32 8.81 4.49
N ALA A 99 15.14 9.89 5.25
CA ALA A 99 13.93 10.09 6.06
C ALA A 99 12.66 10.22 5.21
N ILE A 100 12.73 10.93 4.07
CA ILE A 100 11.59 11.02 3.13
C ILE A 100 11.31 9.66 2.48
N PHE A 101 12.34 8.89 2.12
CA PHE A 101 12.17 7.53 1.61
C PHE A 101 11.44 6.64 2.62
N GLU A 102 11.90 6.65 3.89
CA GLU A 102 11.29 5.86 4.98
C GLU A 102 9.83 6.28 5.24
N ALA A 103 9.55 7.59 5.31
CA ALA A 103 8.19 8.09 5.50
C ALA A 103 7.28 7.81 4.29
N ALA A 104 7.79 7.98 3.07
CA ALA A 104 7.06 7.61 1.86
C ALA A 104 6.75 6.12 1.84
N SER A 105 7.73 5.27 2.16
CA SER A 105 7.52 3.82 2.32
C SER A 105 6.48 3.51 3.38
N GLY A 106 6.50 4.24 4.49
CA GLY A 106 5.52 4.14 5.56
C GLY A 106 4.10 4.43 5.08
N PHE A 107 3.85 5.62 4.56
CA PHE A 107 2.51 6.04 4.13
C PHE A 107 2.02 5.27 2.90
N THR A 108 2.89 4.97 1.93
CA THR A 108 2.49 4.16 0.76
C THR A 108 2.36 2.67 1.06
N THR A 109 2.59 2.28 2.31
CA THR A 109 2.52 0.89 2.75
C THR A 109 3.45 -0.05 1.95
N THR A 110 4.63 0.45 1.58
CA THR A 110 5.60 -0.32 0.81
C THR A 110 6.42 -1.24 1.69
N GLY A 111 6.89 -0.75 2.86
CA GLY A 111 7.72 -1.53 3.76
C GLY A 111 9.20 -1.64 3.38
N ALA A 112 9.63 -0.93 2.34
CA ALA A 112 11.04 -0.78 2.00
C ALA A 112 11.71 0.13 3.05
N THR A 113 12.81 -0.31 3.66
CA THR A 113 13.52 0.47 4.70
C THR A 113 14.95 0.78 4.30
N ILE A 114 15.41 1.96 4.71
CA ILE A 114 16.83 2.35 4.58
C ILE A 114 17.63 1.97 5.82
N LEU A 115 16.97 1.54 6.88
CA LEU A 115 17.59 1.25 8.16
C LEU A 115 18.39 -0.05 8.09
N GLY A 116 19.63 0.00 8.52
CA GLY A 116 20.47 -1.18 8.69
C GLY A 116 20.14 -1.96 9.97
N ASP A 117 19.69 -1.25 10.99
CA ASP A 117 19.26 -1.80 12.28
C ASP A 117 17.97 -1.11 12.71
N VAL A 118 16.85 -1.82 12.63
CA VAL A 118 15.55 -1.29 13.07
C VAL A 118 15.37 -1.36 14.59
N GLU A 119 16.13 -2.24 15.27
CA GLU A 119 16.05 -2.43 16.73
C GLU A 119 16.69 -1.27 17.50
N ALA A 120 17.54 -0.48 16.82
CA ALA A 120 18.13 0.74 17.39
C ALA A 120 17.16 1.92 17.47
N LEU A 121 15.99 1.85 16.82
CA LEU A 121 14.99 2.92 16.88
C LEU A 121 14.29 2.97 18.23
N SER A 122 13.89 4.20 18.62
CA SER A 122 12.98 4.41 19.76
C SER A 122 11.62 3.76 19.53
N HIS A 123 10.92 3.40 20.60
CA HIS A 123 9.55 2.88 20.53
C HIS A 123 8.60 3.89 19.85
N ALA A 124 8.83 5.19 20.07
CA ALA A 124 8.06 6.25 19.42
C ALA A 124 8.21 6.19 17.90
N SER A 125 9.46 6.10 17.39
CA SER A 125 9.73 6.01 15.95
C SER A 125 9.27 4.70 15.34
N MET A 126 9.37 3.60 16.08
CA MET A 126 8.84 2.32 15.66
C MET A 126 7.31 2.36 15.55
N LEU A 127 6.62 2.90 16.54
CA LEU A 127 5.17 3.08 16.45
C LEU A 127 4.79 4.01 15.30
N TRP A 128 5.53 5.10 15.09
CA TRP A 128 5.25 6.02 13.97
C TRP A 128 5.34 5.34 12.61
N ARG A 129 6.37 4.53 12.37
CA ARG A 129 6.53 3.73 11.16
C ARG A 129 5.32 2.82 10.92
N CYS A 130 4.91 2.06 11.93
CA CYS A 130 3.77 1.15 11.84
C CYS A 130 2.43 1.89 11.71
N LEU A 131 2.29 3.05 12.38
CA LEU A 131 1.10 3.89 12.28
C LEU A 131 0.94 4.53 10.89
N MET A 132 2.06 4.94 10.25
CA MET A 132 2.02 5.39 8.86
C MET A 132 1.45 4.31 7.93
N HIS A 133 1.80 3.03 8.12
CA HIS A 133 1.20 1.93 7.37
C HIS A 133 -0.32 1.82 7.60
N TRP A 134 -0.74 1.91 8.85
CA TRP A 134 -2.15 1.79 9.18
C TRP A 134 -2.99 2.93 8.58
N VAL A 135 -2.49 4.16 8.70
CA VAL A 135 -3.13 5.36 8.12
C VAL A 135 -3.10 5.31 6.59
N GLY A 136 -1.97 4.93 6.00
CA GLY A 136 -1.80 4.81 4.55
C GLY A 136 -2.61 3.68 3.92
N GLY A 137 -2.85 2.57 4.65
CA GLY A 137 -3.53 1.39 4.16
C GLY A 137 -4.97 1.65 3.68
N MET A 138 -5.77 2.34 4.47
CA MET A 138 -7.14 2.72 4.07
C MET A 138 -7.23 4.02 3.27
N GLY A 139 -6.11 4.72 3.11
CA GLY A 139 -6.06 5.99 2.43
C GLY A 139 -6.52 7.17 3.30
N ILE A 140 -5.62 8.11 3.50
CA ILE A 140 -5.86 9.25 4.40
C ILE A 140 -6.95 10.17 3.86
N LEU A 141 -7.11 10.27 2.54
CA LEU A 141 -8.13 11.12 1.95
C LEU A 141 -9.53 10.50 2.04
N VAL A 142 -9.64 9.18 2.08
CA VAL A 142 -10.89 8.50 2.43
C VAL A 142 -11.27 8.82 3.88
N PHE A 143 -10.29 8.89 4.79
CA PHE A 143 -10.52 9.38 6.16
C PHE A 143 -11.00 10.83 6.18
N MET A 144 -10.43 11.71 5.35
CA MET A 144 -10.91 13.09 5.20
C MET A 144 -12.37 13.18 4.76
N LEU A 145 -12.90 12.22 4.01
CA LEU A 145 -14.33 12.18 3.64
C LEU A 145 -15.26 12.03 4.85
N ILE A 146 -14.76 11.42 5.92
CA ILE A 146 -15.49 11.25 7.17
C ILE A 146 -15.55 12.59 7.93
N VAL A 147 -14.41 13.30 7.94
CA VAL A 147 -14.21 14.52 8.75
C VAL A 147 -14.72 15.77 8.05
N LEU A 148 -14.64 15.85 6.72
CA LEU A 148 -15.01 17.05 5.93
C LEU A 148 -16.47 17.02 5.47
N PRO A 149 -17.38 17.75 6.11
CA PRO A 149 -18.77 17.90 5.64
C PRO A 149 -18.90 18.74 4.36
N LEU A 150 -17.81 19.32 3.86
CA LEU A 150 -17.77 20.23 2.70
C LEU A 150 -18.02 19.55 1.35
N ALA A 151 -18.00 18.26 1.33
CA ALA A 151 -17.94 17.55 0.10
C ALA A 151 -19.33 17.07 -0.34
N GLY A 152 -20.15 17.96 -0.86
CA GLY A 152 -21.34 17.60 -1.64
C GLY A 152 -21.02 16.59 -2.74
N GLY A 153 -21.97 16.24 -3.62
CA GLY A 153 -21.86 15.13 -4.60
C GLY A 153 -20.62 15.03 -5.51
N GLN A 154 -19.61 15.86 -5.32
CA GLN A 154 -18.36 15.90 -6.07
C GLN A 154 -17.19 15.13 -5.39
N THR A 155 -17.36 14.64 -4.16
CA THR A 155 -16.38 13.81 -3.41
C THR A 155 -16.02 12.51 -4.09
N ILE A 156 -16.82 12.07 -5.03
CA ILE A 156 -16.55 10.86 -5.82
C ILE A 156 -15.20 10.92 -6.57
N TYR A 157 -14.72 12.12 -6.90
CA TYR A 157 -13.43 12.29 -7.58
C TYR A 157 -12.24 12.03 -6.65
N LEU A 158 -12.31 12.44 -5.38
CA LEU A 158 -11.29 12.12 -4.38
C LEU A 158 -11.23 10.61 -4.13
N MET A 159 -12.40 10.03 -3.90
CA MET A 159 -12.48 8.59 -3.66
C MET A 159 -12.01 7.76 -4.87
N ARG A 160 -12.29 8.21 -6.10
CA ARG A 160 -11.78 7.56 -7.31
C ARG A 160 -10.27 7.72 -7.48
N ALA A 161 -9.69 8.83 -7.01
CA ALA A 161 -8.26 9.07 -7.11
C ALA A 161 -7.44 8.26 -6.12
N GLU A 162 -8.03 7.82 -5.02
CA GLU A 162 -7.35 7.07 -3.95
C GLU A 162 -7.82 5.61 -3.82
N SER A 163 -9.03 5.30 -4.29
CA SER A 163 -9.56 3.93 -4.20
C SER A 163 -8.99 3.03 -5.29
N PRO A 164 -8.20 2.03 -4.93
CA PRO A 164 -7.55 1.16 -5.90
C PRO A 164 -8.55 0.23 -6.60
N GLY A 165 -8.51 0.22 -7.93
CA GLY A 165 -9.29 -0.71 -8.73
C GLY A 165 -10.11 -0.08 -9.85
N PRO A 166 -10.55 -0.88 -10.84
CA PRO A 166 -11.23 -0.40 -12.04
C PRO A 166 -12.68 0.08 -11.82
N SER A 167 -13.26 -0.15 -10.63
CA SER A 167 -14.62 0.30 -10.30
C SER A 167 -14.77 0.57 -8.81
N VAL A 168 -15.39 1.70 -8.46
CA VAL A 168 -15.79 2.02 -7.09
C VAL A 168 -17.24 1.56 -6.90
N SER A 169 -17.44 0.49 -6.14
CA SER A 169 -18.79 0.04 -5.77
C SER A 169 -19.35 0.93 -4.66
N LYS A 170 -20.56 1.47 -4.85
CA LYS A 170 -21.26 2.21 -3.81
C LYS A 170 -21.91 1.22 -2.84
N ILE A 171 -21.51 1.27 -1.58
CA ILE A 171 -22.12 0.50 -0.49
C ILE A 171 -23.38 1.20 0.04
N SER A 172 -23.34 2.53 0.11
CA SER A 172 -24.43 3.39 0.58
C SER A 172 -24.69 4.54 -0.42
N PRO A 173 -25.89 5.13 -0.43
CA PRO A 173 -26.17 6.36 -1.19
C PRO A 173 -25.24 7.52 -0.83
N HIS A 174 -24.79 7.58 0.43
CA HIS A 174 -23.87 8.59 0.91
C HIS A 174 -22.44 8.06 1.00
N MET A 175 -21.50 8.76 0.38
CA MET A 175 -20.08 8.36 0.34
C MET A 175 -19.44 8.32 1.75
N ARG A 176 -19.87 9.22 2.64
CA ARG A 176 -19.43 9.26 4.04
C ARG A 176 -19.79 7.97 4.79
N ASP A 177 -21.02 7.48 4.63
CA ASP A 177 -21.47 6.25 5.30
C ASP A 177 -20.69 5.04 4.78
N THR A 178 -20.41 5.01 3.47
CA THR A 178 -19.55 3.99 2.87
C THR A 178 -18.15 4.01 3.52
N ALA A 179 -17.54 5.18 3.64
CA ALA A 179 -16.22 5.32 4.26
C ALA A 179 -16.25 4.88 5.73
N LEU A 180 -17.26 5.30 6.51
CA LEU A 180 -17.41 4.91 7.92
C LEU A 180 -17.51 3.38 8.10
N ILE A 181 -18.30 2.71 7.28
CA ILE A 181 -18.43 1.25 7.33
C ILE A 181 -17.10 0.56 7.02
N LEU A 182 -16.40 1.01 5.98
CA LEU A 182 -15.10 0.45 5.60
C LEU A 182 -14.06 0.63 6.71
N TYR A 183 -14.00 1.84 7.32
CA TYR A 183 -13.10 2.09 8.45
C TYR A 183 -13.46 1.28 9.69
N ALA A 184 -14.76 1.09 9.99
CA ALA A 184 -15.20 0.27 11.11
C ALA A 184 -14.77 -1.19 10.93
N ILE A 185 -14.87 -1.75 9.71
CA ILE A 185 -14.41 -3.11 9.38
C ILE A 185 -12.88 -3.18 9.54
N TYR A 186 -12.16 -2.21 8.97
CA TYR A 186 -10.71 -2.15 9.05
C TYR A 186 -10.21 -2.11 10.48
N PHE A 187 -10.75 -1.20 11.29
CA PHE A 187 -10.44 -1.08 12.71
C PHE A 187 -10.78 -2.35 13.49
N GLY A 188 -11.97 -2.91 13.26
CA GLY A 188 -12.41 -4.14 13.92
C GLY A 188 -11.51 -5.33 13.64
N LEU A 189 -11.08 -5.51 12.39
CA LEU A 189 -10.11 -6.55 12.02
C LEU A 189 -8.74 -6.31 12.65
N THR A 190 -8.27 -5.05 12.71
CA THR A 190 -7.01 -4.69 13.38
C THR A 190 -7.05 -5.06 14.87
N VAL A 191 -8.11 -4.67 15.57
CA VAL A 191 -8.28 -5.00 17.00
C VAL A 191 -8.38 -6.51 17.21
N LEU A 192 -9.10 -7.22 16.36
CA LEU A 192 -9.20 -8.68 16.44
C LEU A 192 -7.83 -9.34 16.28
N GLN A 193 -7.00 -8.86 15.35
CA GLN A 193 -5.64 -9.37 15.18
C GLN A 193 -4.78 -9.11 16.42
N ILE A 194 -4.81 -7.89 16.99
CA ILE A 194 -4.08 -7.58 18.23
C ILE A 194 -4.45 -8.58 19.33
N ILE A 195 -5.74 -8.81 19.56
CA ILE A 195 -6.22 -9.73 20.58
C ILE A 195 -5.68 -11.14 20.34
N LEU A 196 -5.73 -11.65 19.09
CA LEU A 196 -5.24 -12.99 18.78
C LEU A 196 -3.71 -13.12 18.92
N LEU A 197 -2.94 -12.06 18.60
CA LEU A 197 -1.49 -12.07 18.80
C LEU A 197 -1.14 -12.04 20.29
N LEU A 198 -1.88 -11.29 21.12
CA LEU A 198 -1.71 -11.30 22.57
C LEU A 198 -2.01 -12.68 23.17
N PHE A 199 -3.06 -13.36 22.73
CA PHE A 199 -3.32 -14.75 23.14
C PHE A 199 -2.21 -15.71 22.76
N GLY A 200 -1.46 -15.42 21.70
CA GLY A 200 -0.26 -16.17 21.28
C GLY A 200 0.99 -15.84 22.10
N GLY A 201 0.91 -14.94 23.09
CA GLY A 201 2.03 -14.56 23.96
C GLY A 201 2.95 -13.49 23.37
N MET A 202 2.54 -12.78 22.28
CA MET A 202 3.31 -11.67 21.74
C MET A 202 3.24 -10.46 22.71
N PRO A 203 4.37 -9.74 22.97
CA PRO A 203 4.36 -8.51 23.74
C PRO A 203 3.35 -7.48 23.19
N MET A 204 2.71 -6.71 24.07
CA MET A 204 1.64 -5.79 23.68
C MET A 204 2.08 -4.76 22.63
N PHE A 205 3.28 -4.18 22.82
CA PHE A 205 3.82 -3.20 21.87
C PHE A 205 4.01 -3.83 20.48
N ASP A 206 4.62 -5.02 20.42
CA ASP A 206 4.85 -5.74 19.18
C ASP A 206 3.54 -6.17 18.51
N ALA A 207 2.56 -6.66 19.31
CA ALA A 207 1.26 -7.04 18.80
C ALA A 207 0.53 -5.85 18.14
N ILE A 208 0.66 -4.64 18.72
CA ILE A 208 0.11 -3.41 18.14
C ILE A 208 0.85 -3.09 16.83
N CYS A 209 2.17 -2.99 16.83
CA CYS A 209 2.98 -2.61 15.67
C CYS A 209 2.80 -3.59 14.51
N VAL A 210 2.89 -4.90 14.77
CA VAL A 210 2.68 -5.95 13.75
C VAL A 210 1.26 -5.90 13.20
N SER A 211 0.24 -5.67 14.03
CA SER A 211 -1.14 -5.58 13.56
C SER A 211 -1.38 -4.33 12.71
N LEU A 212 -0.78 -3.19 13.07
CA LEU A 212 -0.85 -1.96 12.25
C LEU A 212 -0.17 -2.18 10.89
N GLY A 213 1.01 -2.82 10.87
CA GLY A 213 1.74 -3.18 9.65
C GLY A 213 0.99 -4.19 8.79
N THR A 214 0.36 -5.21 9.40
CA THR A 214 -0.46 -6.21 8.67
C THR A 214 -1.71 -5.56 8.08
N ALA A 215 -2.42 -4.76 8.86
CA ALA A 215 -3.67 -4.11 8.44
C ALA A 215 -3.43 -3.15 7.26
N GLY A 216 -2.38 -2.35 7.34
CA GLY A 216 -1.94 -1.49 6.25
C GLY A 216 -1.37 -2.27 5.05
N THR A 217 -1.04 -3.56 5.23
CA THR A 217 -0.27 -4.35 4.25
C THR A 217 1.08 -3.72 3.92
N GLY A 218 1.82 -3.27 4.97
CA GLY A 218 3.03 -2.47 4.78
C GLY A 218 4.34 -3.14 5.18
N GLY A 219 4.32 -4.06 6.16
CA GLY A 219 5.46 -4.92 6.48
C GLY A 219 6.57 -4.34 7.34
N PHE A 220 6.47 -3.12 7.84
CA PHE A 220 7.40 -2.65 8.87
C PHE A 220 7.23 -3.46 10.15
N GLY A 221 8.32 -4.01 10.65
CA GLY A 221 8.38 -4.78 11.87
C GLY A 221 9.33 -4.16 12.89
N ASN A 222 9.28 -4.72 14.12
CA ASN A 222 10.07 -4.26 15.26
C ASN A 222 11.46 -4.92 15.30
N TRP A 223 11.69 -5.95 14.50
CA TRP A 223 12.88 -6.80 14.54
C TRP A 223 13.55 -6.86 13.17
N ASN A 224 14.88 -6.92 13.15
CA ASN A 224 15.68 -6.96 11.92
C ASN A 224 15.37 -8.22 11.07
N ASN A 225 15.04 -9.33 11.72
CA ASN A 225 14.62 -10.56 11.05
C ASN A 225 13.10 -10.67 10.86
N SER A 226 12.37 -9.55 10.96
CA SER A 226 10.92 -9.47 10.75
C SER A 226 10.14 -10.47 11.62
N ILE A 227 9.18 -11.20 11.08
CA ILE A 227 8.36 -12.19 11.81
C ILE A 227 9.12 -13.47 12.12
N ALA A 228 10.29 -13.73 11.50
CA ALA A 228 11.18 -14.81 11.86
C ALA A 228 11.66 -14.73 13.34
N HIS A 229 11.61 -13.55 13.97
CA HIS A 229 11.91 -13.39 15.39
C HIS A 229 11.00 -14.22 16.29
N TYR A 230 9.74 -14.38 15.90
CA TYR A 230 8.75 -15.14 16.68
C TYR A 230 8.74 -16.60 16.19
N ASP A 231 9.45 -17.48 16.93
CA ASP A 231 9.46 -18.93 16.67
C ASP A 231 8.16 -19.58 17.17
N SER A 232 7.03 -19.14 16.61
CA SER A 232 5.70 -19.62 16.94
C SER A 232 4.84 -19.78 15.69
N ALA A 233 4.57 -21.06 15.33
CA ALA A 233 3.69 -21.37 14.22
C ALA A 233 2.30 -20.74 14.37
N TYR A 234 1.79 -20.58 15.61
CA TYR A 234 0.52 -19.92 15.87
C TYR A 234 0.56 -18.46 15.44
N LEU A 235 1.54 -17.69 15.92
CA LEU A 235 1.68 -16.26 15.60
C LEU A 235 1.85 -16.05 14.08
N GLN A 236 2.73 -16.83 13.45
CA GLN A 236 2.97 -16.78 12.01
C GLN A 236 1.71 -17.12 11.20
N ASN A 237 0.92 -18.12 11.63
CA ASN A 237 -0.35 -18.45 10.97
C ASN A 237 -1.41 -17.36 11.15
N VAL A 238 -1.55 -16.78 12.34
CA VAL A 238 -2.46 -15.65 12.56
C VAL A 238 -2.11 -14.51 11.62
N ILE A 239 -0.84 -14.10 11.54
CA ILE A 239 -0.37 -13.04 10.66
C ILE A 239 -0.67 -13.39 9.19
N SER A 240 -0.37 -14.62 8.75
CA SER A 240 -0.65 -15.08 7.38
C SER A 240 -2.14 -14.96 7.01
N VAL A 241 -3.01 -15.41 7.89
CA VAL A 241 -4.47 -15.34 7.68
C VAL A 241 -4.92 -13.88 7.59
N PHE A 242 -4.45 -13.01 8.49
CA PHE A 242 -4.82 -11.61 8.46
C PHE A 242 -4.26 -10.85 7.26
N MET A 243 -3.03 -11.16 6.79
CA MET A 243 -2.52 -10.64 5.52
C MET A 243 -3.48 -10.99 4.37
N ILE A 244 -3.89 -12.26 4.26
CA ILE A 244 -4.84 -12.70 3.23
C ILE A 244 -6.18 -11.96 3.38
N LEU A 245 -6.70 -11.80 4.60
CA LEU A 245 -7.96 -11.09 4.86
C LEU A 245 -7.86 -9.61 4.45
N PHE A 246 -6.83 -8.88 4.84
CA PHE A 246 -6.65 -7.47 4.44
C PHE A 246 -6.41 -7.31 2.92
N GLY A 247 -5.93 -8.36 2.23
CA GLY A 247 -5.82 -8.41 0.77
C GLY A 247 -7.15 -8.63 0.03
N ILE A 248 -8.25 -8.96 0.72
CA ILE A 248 -9.58 -9.12 0.12
C ILE A 248 -10.27 -7.76 -0.01
N ASN A 249 -11.09 -7.61 -1.05
CA ASN A 249 -11.93 -6.43 -1.25
C ASN A 249 -12.85 -6.18 -0.04
N PHE A 250 -12.78 -5.00 0.56
CA PHE A 250 -13.57 -4.65 1.75
C PHE A 250 -15.08 -4.68 1.53
N ASN A 251 -15.56 -4.53 0.30
CA ASN A 251 -16.97 -4.71 -0.04
C ASN A 251 -17.46 -6.16 0.25
N ALA A 252 -16.56 -7.14 0.17
CA ALA A 252 -16.89 -8.53 0.51
C ALA A 252 -17.30 -8.68 1.98
N TYR A 253 -16.61 -7.98 2.88
CA TYR A 253 -16.97 -7.97 4.31
C TYR A 253 -18.31 -7.30 4.56
N PHE A 254 -18.62 -6.23 3.84
CA PHE A 254 -19.96 -5.63 3.91
C PHE A 254 -21.05 -6.60 3.44
N LEU A 255 -20.82 -7.36 2.36
CA LEU A 255 -21.73 -8.40 1.90
C LEU A 255 -21.87 -9.54 2.91
N LEU A 256 -20.78 -9.91 3.59
CA LEU A 256 -20.78 -10.91 4.66
C LEU A 256 -21.63 -10.44 5.86
N LEU A 257 -21.42 -9.21 6.34
CA LEU A 257 -22.15 -8.61 7.46
C LEU A 257 -23.66 -8.46 7.14
N THR A 258 -23.98 -8.14 5.88
CA THR A 258 -25.38 -8.02 5.41
C THR A 258 -26.01 -9.36 5.00
N ARG A 259 -25.32 -10.49 5.26
CA ARG A 259 -25.75 -11.88 4.97
C ARG A 259 -26.07 -12.14 3.48
N LYS A 260 -25.44 -11.39 2.57
CA LYS A 260 -25.62 -11.55 1.11
C LYS A 260 -24.63 -12.56 0.52
N PHE A 261 -24.55 -13.76 1.09
CA PHE A 261 -23.57 -14.80 0.75
C PHE A 261 -23.58 -15.17 -0.74
N LYS A 262 -24.75 -15.22 -1.40
CA LYS A 262 -24.84 -15.52 -2.84
C LYS A 262 -24.11 -14.51 -3.72
N GLN A 263 -24.06 -13.23 -3.30
CA GLN A 263 -23.34 -12.19 -4.03
C GLN A 263 -21.83 -12.28 -3.75
N LEU A 264 -21.44 -12.58 -2.51
CA LEU A 264 -20.06 -12.79 -2.12
C LEU A 264 -19.38 -13.88 -2.98
N PHE A 265 -20.02 -15.05 -3.09
CA PHE A 265 -19.48 -16.15 -3.89
C PHE A 265 -19.45 -15.89 -5.41
N LYS A 266 -20.16 -14.89 -5.91
CA LYS A 266 -20.13 -14.48 -7.33
C LYS A 266 -18.93 -13.60 -7.68
N ILE A 267 -18.24 -13.01 -6.70
CA ILE A 267 -17.06 -12.16 -6.95
C ILE A 267 -15.94 -13.02 -7.51
N GLU A 268 -15.68 -12.86 -8.80
CA GLU A 268 -14.66 -13.64 -9.53
C GLU A 268 -13.25 -13.33 -9.04
N GLU A 269 -12.97 -12.06 -8.70
CA GLU A 269 -11.68 -11.59 -8.25
C GLU A 269 -11.21 -12.34 -6.99
N ILE A 270 -12.08 -12.53 -5.98
CA ILE A 270 -11.74 -13.23 -4.73
C ILE A 270 -11.40 -14.69 -5.02
N ARG A 271 -12.16 -15.35 -5.90
CA ARG A 271 -11.88 -16.74 -6.29
C ARG A 271 -10.55 -16.91 -6.99
N VAL A 272 -10.22 -15.98 -7.89
CA VAL A 272 -8.93 -15.97 -8.60
C VAL A 272 -7.80 -15.69 -7.60
N TYR A 273 -7.96 -14.69 -6.73
CA TYR A 273 -6.98 -14.34 -5.69
C TYR A 273 -6.65 -15.53 -4.79
N LEU A 274 -7.65 -16.20 -4.22
CA LEU A 274 -7.46 -17.39 -3.38
C LEU A 274 -6.88 -18.57 -4.19
N GLY A 275 -7.30 -18.73 -5.44
CA GLY A 275 -6.75 -19.73 -6.35
C GLY A 275 -5.26 -19.51 -6.63
N VAL A 276 -4.84 -18.27 -6.88
CA VAL A 276 -3.43 -17.91 -7.06
C VAL A 276 -2.63 -18.24 -5.81
N ILE A 277 -3.10 -17.84 -4.62
CA ILE A 277 -2.45 -18.19 -3.35
C ILE A 277 -2.25 -19.70 -3.23
N ALA A 278 -3.29 -20.50 -3.44
CA ALA A 278 -3.22 -21.96 -3.31
C ALA A 278 -2.23 -22.59 -4.31
N VAL A 279 -2.30 -22.18 -5.58
CA VAL A 279 -1.43 -22.71 -6.64
C VAL A 279 0.03 -22.35 -6.40
N PHE A 280 0.32 -21.06 -6.15
CA PHE A 280 1.70 -20.61 -5.95
C PHE A 280 2.31 -21.18 -4.65
N THR A 281 1.55 -21.25 -3.56
CA THR A 281 1.98 -21.91 -2.33
C THR A 281 2.36 -23.36 -2.58
N THR A 282 1.53 -24.09 -3.30
CA THR A 282 1.80 -25.51 -3.61
C THR A 282 3.05 -25.66 -4.47
N LEU A 283 3.19 -24.89 -5.55
CA LEU A 283 4.34 -24.94 -6.44
C LEU A 283 5.64 -24.61 -5.70
N ILE A 284 5.65 -23.55 -4.88
CA ILE A 284 6.82 -23.13 -4.10
C ILE A 284 7.13 -24.20 -3.04
N ALA A 285 6.14 -24.68 -2.28
CA ALA A 285 6.35 -25.67 -1.23
C ALA A 285 7.02 -26.95 -1.74
N PHE A 286 6.63 -27.43 -2.92
CA PHE A 286 7.30 -28.58 -3.54
C PHE A 286 8.71 -28.25 -4.03
N ASN A 287 8.96 -27.05 -4.55
CA ASN A 287 10.28 -26.68 -5.06
C ASN A 287 11.30 -26.43 -3.93
N VAL A 288 10.85 -25.85 -2.78
CA VAL A 288 11.75 -25.56 -1.65
C VAL A 288 11.81 -26.67 -0.59
N ARG A 289 11.16 -27.84 -0.84
CA ARG A 289 11.12 -28.93 0.14
C ARG A 289 12.50 -29.43 0.59
N GLY A 290 13.51 -29.28 -0.26
CA GLY A 290 14.89 -29.62 0.07
C GLY A 290 15.59 -28.62 1.00
N CYS A 291 15.02 -27.42 1.20
CA CYS A 291 15.56 -26.41 2.10
C CYS A 291 15.06 -26.54 3.54
N PHE A 292 14.04 -27.39 3.79
CA PHE A 292 13.38 -27.56 5.08
C PHE A 292 13.38 -29.00 5.54
N GLY A 293 13.27 -29.23 6.86
CA GLY A 293 13.25 -30.55 7.44
C GLY A 293 12.01 -31.39 7.14
N SER A 294 10.91 -30.77 6.78
CA SER A 294 9.64 -31.44 6.49
C SER A 294 8.81 -30.70 5.43
N LEU A 295 7.93 -31.47 4.73
CA LEU A 295 6.99 -30.87 3.77
C LEU A 295 5.99 -29.91 4.45
N ARG A 296 5.63 -30.17 5.71
CA ARG A 296 4.75 -29.30 6.50
C ARG A 296 5.37 -27.93 6.74
N GLU A 297 6.65 -27.90 7.12
CA GLU A 297 7.42 -26.69 7.33
C GLU A 297 7.60 -25.90 6.01
N SER A 298 7.95 -26.62 4.93
CA SER A 298 8.02 -26.05 3.59
C SER A 298 6.70 -25.38 3.17
N PHE A 299 5.57 -26.06 3.43
CA PHE A 299 4.25 -25.50 3.11
C PHE A 299 3.91 -24.28 3.99
N HIS A 300 4.26 -24.32 5.28
CA HIS A 300 4.04 -23.23 6.23
C HIS A 300 4.76 -21.94 5.79
N HIS A 301 6.07 -22.02 5.54
CA HIS A 301 6.86 -20.86 5.11
C HIS A 301 6.49 -20.41 3.69
N SER A 302 6.15 -21.34 2.79
CA SER A 302 5.68 -20.98 1.45
C SER A 302 4.37 -20.23 1.48
N LEU A 303 3.39 -20.66 2.30
CA LEU A 303 2.11 -19.96 2.47
C LEU A 303 2.32 -18.56 3.04
N PHE A 304 3.19 -18.43 4.05
CA PHE A 304 3.51 -17.15 4.65
C PHE A 304 4.10 -16.19 3.61
N GLN A 305 5.12 -16.61 2.85
CA GLN A 305 5.78 -15.78 1.85
C GLN A 305 4.83 -15.43 0.68
N VAL A 306 4.05 -16.40 0.19
CA VAL A 306 3.04 -16.14 -0.85
C VAL A 306 1.99 -15.14 -0.36
N ALA A 307 1.47 -15.31 0.86
CA ALA A 307 0.53 -14.37 1.46
C ALA A 307 1.16 -12.99 1.60
N SER A 308 2.37 -12.90 2.12
CA SER A 308 3.10 -11.64 2.30
C SER A 308 3.32 -10.89 0.99
N ILE A 309 3.76 -11.57 -0.05
CA ILE A 309 4.10 -10.93 -1.33
C ILE A 309 2.86 -10.58 -2.15
N ILE A 310 1.84 -11.46 -2.25
CA ILE A 310 0.64 -11.17 -3.05
C ILE A 310 -0.20 -10.06 -2.43
N THR A 311 -0.22 -9.97 -1.09
CA THR A 311 -0.91 -8.88 -0.38
C THR A 311 -0.09 -7.61 -0.33
N THR A 312 1.14 -7.68 -0.83
CA THR A 312 2.12 -6.58 -0.77
C THR A 312 2.45 -6.14 0.67
N THR A 313 2.39 -7.06 1.63
CA THR A 313 2.71 -6.77 3.03
C THR A 313 4.22 -6.71 3.26
N GLY A 314 5.00 -7.67 2.73
CA GLY A 314 6.45 -7.65 2.83
C GLY A 314 7.06 -8.27 4.09
N PHE A 315 6.28 -8.80 5.03
CA PHE A 315 6.82 -9.58 6.16
C PHE A 315 7.52 -10.85 5.71
N SER A 316 8.53 -11.29 6.45
CA SER A 316 9.26 -12.53 6.17
C SER A 316 9.42 -13.40 7.42
N THR A 317 9.33 -14.71 7.22
CA THR A 317 9.68 -15.75 8.22
C THR A 317 10.97 -16.45 7.87
N VAL A 318 11.47 -16.31 6.66
CA VAL A 318 12.72 -16.89 6.15
C VAL A 318 13.30 -15.97 5.07
N ASP A 319 14.62 -16.07 4.87
CA ASP A 319 15.28 -15.38 3.76
C ASP A 319 15.04 -16.12 2.44
N PHE A 320 14.01 -15.74 1.71
CA PHE A 320 13.69 -16.32 0.40
C PHE A 320 14.73 -15.99 -0.68
N ASN A 321 15.68 -15.11 -0.42
CA ASN A 321 16.78 -14.86 -1.33
C ASN A 321 17.67 -16.10 -1.53
N GLN A 322 17.65 -17.01 -0.55
CA GLN A 322 18.35 -18.29 -0.60
C GLN A 322 17.56 -19.40 -1.32
N TRP A 323 16.30 -19.15 -1.68
CA TRP A 323 15.45 -20.13 -2.34
C TRP A 323 15.88 -20.40 -3.80
N PRO A 324 15.51 -21.57 -4.38
CA PRO A 324 15.76 -21.86 -5.79
C PRO A 324 15.19 -20.78 -6.72
N ALA A 325 15.84 -20.57 -7.87
CA ALA A 325 15.48 -19.52 -8.85
C ALA A 325 14.01 -19.58 -9.27
N PHE A 326 13.43 -20.75 -9.43
CA PHE A 326 12.02 -20.93 -9.77
C PHE A 326 11.09 -20.31 -8.73
N SER A 327 11.32 -20.58 -7.43
CA SER A 327 10.52 -20.01 -6.33
C SER A 327 10.68 -18.49 -6.24
N LYS A 328 11.90 -17.96 -6.41
CA LYS A 328 12.14 -16.51 -6.47
C LYS A 328 11.39 -15.85 -7.61
N LEU A 329 11.40 -16.45 -8.80
CA LEU A 329 10.68 -15.94 -9.96
C LEU A 329 9.16 -15.93 -9.72
N LEU A 330 8.62 -16.98 -9.10
CA LEU A 330 7.20 -17.04 -8.73
C LEU A 330 6.83 -15.90 -7.76
N LEU A 331 7.68 -15.61 -6.75
CA LEU A 331 7.45 -14.49 -5.84
C LEU A 331 7.48 -13.15 -6.59
N VAL A 332 8.42 -12.94 -7.50
CA VAL A 332 8.46 -11.73 -8.35
C VAL A 332 7.20 -11.59 -9.20
N LEU A 333 6.69 -12.68 -9.77
CA LEU A 333 5.42 -12.64 -10.52
C LEU A 333 4.23 -12.27 -9.64
N LEU A 334 4.21 -12.73 -8.38
CA LEU A 334 3.17 -12.33 -7.41
C LEU A 334 3.20 -10.84 -7.10
N MET A 335 4.38 -10.18 -7.07
CA MET A 335 4.47 -8.72 -6.88
C MET A 335 3.67 -7.95 -7.94
N PHE A 336 3.68 -8.43 -9.20
CA PHE A 336 2.90 -7.82 -10.28
C PHE A 336 1.39 -8.08 -10.14
N ILE A 337 0.99 -9.26 -9.67
CA ILE A 337 -0.43 -9.61 -9.53
C ILE A 337 -1.10 -8.73 -8.48
N GLY A 338 -0.52 -8.67 -7.28
CA GLY A 338 -1.03 -7.89 -6.16
C GLY A 338 -2.34 -8.42 -5.57
N ALA A 339 -2.89 -7.67 -4.62
CA ALA A 339 -4.12 -8.00 -3.92
C ALA A 339 -5.40 -7.65 -4.71
N CYS A 340 -6.59 -7.85 -4.11
CA CYS A 340 -7.85 -7.47 -4.72
C CYS A 340 -8.03 -5.95 -4.82
N GLY A 341 -8.73 -5.48 -5.83
CA GLY A 341 -9.17 -4.09 -5.92
C GLY A 341 -10.09 -3.72 -4.75
N GLY A 342 -9.89 -2.53 -4.15
CA GLY A 342 -10.64 -2.13 -2.95
C GLY A 342 -10.22 -2.87 -1.67
N SER A 343 -8.99 -3.37 -1.62
CA SER A 343 -8.27 -3.81 -0.43
C SER A 343 -7.17 -2.81 -0.06
N THR A 344 -6.47 -3.03 1.05
CA THR A 344 -5.32 -2.22 1.46
C THR A 344 -4.06 -2.50 0.65
N GLY A 345 -3.95 -3.69 0.02
CA GLY A 345 -2.76 -4.11 -0.73
C GLY A 345 -2.44 -3.27 -1.96
N GLY A 346 -1.18 -3.27 -2.38
CA GLY A 346 -0.65 -2.63 -3.58
C GLY A 346 -0.73 -3.49 -4.85
N GLY A 347 0.20 -3.27 -5.78
CA GLY A 347 0.30 -3.99 -7.06
C GLY A 347 -0.71 -3.55 -8.12
N MET A 348 -0.64 -4.18 -9.31
CA MET A 348 -1.58 -3.90 -10.40
C MET A 348 -3.03 -4.23 -10.09
N LYS A 349 -3.30 -5.00 -9.05
CA LYS A 349 -4.58 -5.57 -8.63
C LYS A 349 -5.02 -6.78 -9.46
N CYS A 350 -5.46 -7.81 -8.72
CA CYS A 350 -5.97 -9.05 -9.30
C CYS A 350 -7.09 -8.82 -10.33
N SER A 351 -7.96 -7.82 -10.10
CA SER A 351 -9.03 -7.45 -11.04
C SER A 351 -8.54 -7.02 -12.40
N ARG A 352 -7.46 -6.20 -12.48
CA ARG A 352 -6.88 -5.77 -13.76
C ARG A 352 -6.24 -6.94 -14.50
N ILE A 353 -5.49 -7.78 -13.78
CA ILE A 353 -4.89 -8.99 -14.35
C ILE A 353 -5.98 -9.88 -14.94
N LEU A 354 -7.08 -10.11 -14.21
CA LEU A 354 -8.21 -10.89 -14.69
C LEU A 354 -8.86 -10.27 -15.95
N LEU A 355 -9.02 -8.94 -15.98
CA LEU A 355 -9.56 -8.25 -17.15
C LEU A 355 -8.63 -8.34 -18.35
N LEU A 356 -7.31 -8.24 -18.17
CA LEU A 356 -6.31 -8.41 -19.23
C LEU A 356 -6.38 -9.82 -19.82
N PHE A 357 -6.41 -10.87 -18.97
CA PHE A 357 -6.57 -12.24 -19.46
C PHE A 357 -7.88 -12.47 -20.24
N LYS A 358 -8.99 -11.89 -19.74
CA LYS A 358 -10.29 -11.93 -20.46
C LYS A 358 -10.21 -11.17 -21.78
N GLY A 359 -9.45 -10.07 -21.84
CA GLY A 359 -9.18 -9.31 -23.06
C GLY A 359 -8.46 -10.15 -24.11
N VAL A 360 -7.32 -10.75 -23.72
CA VAL A 360 -6.54 -11.65 -24.60
C VAL A 360 -7.40 -12.81 -25.10
N LYS A 361 -8.15 -13.48 -24.19
CA LYS A 361 -9.04 -14.58 -24.58
C LYS A 361 -10.10 -14.15 -25.57
N LYS A 362 -10.69 -12.96 -25.40
CA LYS A 362 -11.68 -12.41 -26.34
C LYS A 362 -11.05 -12.19 -27.71
N GLU A 363 -9.85 -11.58 -27.77
CA GLU A 363 -9.16 -11.26 -29.01
C GLU A 363 -8.81 -12.54 -29.79
N MET A 364 -8.26 -13.55 -29.10
CA MET A 364 -8.03 -14.86 -29.70
C MET A 364 -9.30 -15.48 -30.28
N MET A 365 -10.41 -15.41 -29.56
CA MET A 365 -11.69 -15.95 -30.02
C MET A 365 -12.29 -15.13 -31.15
N SER A 366 -12.02 -13.82 -31.24
CA SER A 366 -12.44 -12.95 -32.33
C SER A 366 -11.70 -13.31 -33.64
N LEU A 367 -10.42 -13.68 -33.53
CA LEU A 367 -9.65 -14.17 -34.69
C LEU A 367 -10.17 -15.53 -35.22
N ILE A 368 -10.58 -16.42 -34.30
CA ILE A 368 -11.11 -17.75 -34.71
C ILE A 368 -12.53 -17.63 -35.23
N HIS A 369 -13.36 -16.75 -34.63
CA HIS A 369 -14.77 -16.57 -34.99
C HIS A 369 -15.11 -15.08 -35.23
N PRO A 370 -14.75 -14.50 -36.41
CA PRO A 370 -14.87 -13.05 -36.64
C PRO A 370 -16.30 -12.49 -36.54
N ARG A 371 -17.31 -13.32 -36.77
CA ARG A 371 -18.73 -12.90 -36.68
C ARG A 371 -19.31 -12.96 -35.25
N LEU A 372 -18.55 -13.47 -34.28
CA LEU A 372 -19.02 -13.64 -32.90
C LEU A 372 -18.83 -12.37 -32.08
N VAL A 373 -19.90 -11.66 -31.79
CA VAL A 373 -19.86 -10.50 -30.90
C VAL A 373 -19.80 -10.98 -29.47
N ARG A 374 -18.63 -10.86 -28.81
CA ARG A 374 -18.45 -11.17 -27.41
C ARG A 374 -18.30 -9.89 -26.57
N VAL A 375 -18.97 -9.88 -25.43
CA VAL A 375 -18.90 -8.80 -24.45
C VAL A 375 -18.05 -9.27 -23.27
N HIS A 376 -17.15 -8.43 -22.79
CA HIS A 376 -16.45 -8.68 -21.52
C HIS A 376 -17.45 -8.71 -20.36
N LYS A 377 -17.36 -9.72 -19.52
CA LYS A 377 -18.16 -9.83 -18.28
C LYS A 377 -17.25 -10.01 -17.08
N MET A 378 -17.57 -9.35 -15.97
CA MET A 378 -16.96 -9.52 -14.65
C MET A 378 -18.08 -9.58 -13.63
N ASP A 379 -18.05 -10.55 -12.72
CA ASP A 379 -19.10 -10.80 -11.74
C ASP A 379 -20.51 -10.97 -12.36
N GLY A 380 -20.56 -11.49 -13.61
CA GLY A 380 -21.79 -11.63 -14.38
C GLY A 380 -22.29 -10.35 -15.06
N GLN A 381 -21.67 -9.20 -14.82
CA GLN A 381 -22.04 -7.91 -15.42
C GLN A 381 -21.15 -7.57 -16.63
N ARG A 382 -21.72 -6.80 -17.56
CA ARG A 382 -20.98 -6.30 -18.72
C ARG A 382 -19.96 -5.24 -18.29
N VAL A 383 -18.69 -5.43 -18.68
CA VAL A 383 -17.64 -4.44 -18.53
C VAL A 383 -17.71 -3.43 -19.67
N GLN A 384 -17.74 -2.14 -19.34
CA GLN A 384 -17.78 -1.05 -20.30
C GLN A 384 -16.45 -0.94 -21.09
N HIS A 385 -16.50 -0.45 -22.30
CA HIS A 385 -15.33 -0.28 -23.16
C HIS A 385 -14.30 0.68 -22.56
N GLU A 386 -14.78 1.72 -21.87
CA GLU A 386 -13.95 2.72 -21.18
C GLU A 386 -13.08 2.08 -20.10
N VAL A 387 -13.60 1.11 -19.36
CA VAL A 387 -12.86 0.38 -18.31
C VAL A 387 -11.72 -0.42 -18.94
N MET A 388 -11.99 -1.15 -20.03
CA MET A 388 -10.94 -1.92 -20.73
C MET A 388 -9.86 -1.00 -21.31
N ARG A 389 -10.26 0.13 -21.92
CA ARG A 389 -9.31 1.13 -22.42
C ARG A 389 -8.44 1.70 -21.29
N SER A 390 -9.04 2.01 -20.14
CA SER A 390 -8.32 2.49 -18.97
C SER A 390 -7.32 1.46 -18.44
N VAL A 391 -7.70 0.17 -18.37
CA VAL A 391 -6.80 -0.91 -17.95
C VAL A 391 -5.61 -1.06 -18.89
N ASN A 392 -5.84 -1.01 -20.21
CA ASN A 392 -4.76 -1.08 -21.20
C ASN A 392 -3.83 0.15 -21.12
N ALA A 393 -4.39 1.36 -20.98
CA ALA A 393 -3.61 2.59 -20.83
C ALA A 393 -2.77 2.57 -19.53
N PHE A 394 -3.35 2.05 -18.44
CA PHE A 394 -2.62 1.84 -17.20
C PHE A 394 -1.44 0.88 -17.38
N LEU A 395 -1.64 -0.26 -18.04
CA LEU A 395 -0.57 -1.23 -18.28
C LEU A 395 0.59 -0.62 -19.08
N VAL A 396 0.28 0.14 -20.13
CA VAL A 396 1.32 0.81 -20.96
C VAL A 396 2.08 1.84 -20.11
N ALA A 397 1.38 2.72 -19.39
CA ALA A 397 2.01 3.70 -18.51
C ALA A 397 2.87 3.04 -17.42
N TYR A 398 2.37 1.96 -16.83
CA TYR A 398 3.07 1.17 -15.82
C TYR A 398 4.38 0.59 -16.35
N LEU A 399 4.38 -0.01 -17.54
CA LEU A 399 5.59 -0.54 -18.17
C LEU A 399 6.60 0.56 -18.51
N ILE A 400 6.13 1.72 -18.97
CA ILE A 400 7.00 2.87 -19.26
C ILE A 400 7.68 3.37 -17.99
N VAL A 401 6.93 3.54 -16.89
CA VAL A 401 7.49 4.01 -15.62
C VAL A 401 8.52 3.00 -15.12
N ILE A 402 8.19 1.70 -15.06
CA ILE A 402 9.13 0.65 -14.64
C ILE A 402 10.42 0.69 -15.48
N ALA A 403 10.30 0.70 -16.81
CA ALA A 403 11.47 0.70 -17.68
C ALA A 403 12.36 1.93 -17.45
N THR A 404 11.74 3.12 -17.30
CA THR A 404 12.46 4.36 -17.04
C THR A 404 13.15 4.33 -15.67
N SER A 405 12.45 3.91 -14.62
CA SER A 405 13.00 3.81 -13.26
C SER A 405 14.15 2.81 -13.19
N ILE A 406 14.02 1.62 -13.83
CA ILE A 406 15.11 0.64 -13.89
C ILE A 406 16.34 1.24 -14.57
N LEU A 407 16.18 1.94 -15.69
CA LEU A 407 17.31 2.58 -16.37
C LEU A 407 18.01 3.60 -15.48
N ILE A 408 17.27 4.42 -14.73
CA ILE A 408 17.87 5.42 -13.84
C ILE A 408 18.56 4.75 -12.65
N VAL A 409 17.93 3.76 -12.01
CA VAL A 409 18.48 3.04 -10.86
C VAL A 409 19.75 2.27 -11.26
N SER A 410 19.78 1.66 -12.45
CA SER A 410 20.94 0.91 -12.96
C SER A 410 22.18 1.77 -13.24
N LEU A 411 22.05 3.12 -13.30
CA LEU A 411 23.23 4.00 -13.42
C LEU A 411 24.16 3.93 -12.21
N HIS A 412 23.64 3.54 -11.05
CA HIS A 412 24.37 3.52 -9.78
C HIS A 412 24.31 2.18 -9.07
N CYS A 413 23.75 1.15 -9.70
CA CYS A 413 23.66 -0.19 -9.16
C CYS A 413 24.23 -1.18 -10.16
N GLU A 414 25.27 -1.91 -9.75
CA GLU A 414 25.99 -2.86 -10.63
C GLU A 414 25.20 -4.16 -10.85
N ASP A 415 24.32 -4.53 -9.90
CA ASP A 415 23.54 -5.75 -9.97
C ASP A 415 22.16 -5.50 -10.65
N MET A 416 21.97 -6.16 -11.78
CA MET A 416 20.72 -6.06 -12.55
C MET A 416 19.51 -6.59 -11.77
N VAL A 417 19.66 -7.62 -10.95
CA VAL A 417 18.57 -8.20 -10.16
C VAL A 417 18.14 -7.22 -9.08
N THR A 418 19.10 -6.60 -8.39
CA THR A 418 18.83 -5.52 -7.42
C THR A 418 18.14 -4.33 -8.06
N SER A 419 18.64 -3.84 -9.22
CA SER A 419 18.04 -2.71 -9.94
C SER A 419 16.60 -3.01 -10.37
N PHE A 420 16.36 -4.19 -10.93
CA PHE A 420 15.04 -4.61 -11.38
C PHE A 420 14.08 -4.79 -10.20
N THR A 421 14.49 -5.57 -9.18
CA THR A 421 13.58 -5.90 -8.08
C THR A 421 13.33 -4.73 -7.13
N SER A 422 14.28 -3.79 -6.95
CA SER A 422 14.04 -2.57 -6.18
C SER A 422 12.94 -1.71 -6.79
N VAL A 423 12.94 -1.53 -8.11
CA VAL A 423 11.88 -0.80 -8.82
C VAL A 423 10.55 -1.54 -8.75
N VAL A 424 10.56 -2.85 -9.07
CA VAL A 424 9.34 -3.68 -9.05
C VAL A 424 8.69 -3.68 -7.67
N THR A 425 9.47 -3.84 -6.60
CA THR A 425 8.92 -3.85 -5.25
C THR A 425 8.41 -2.48 -4.81
N CYS A 426 9.09 -1.40 -5.16
CA CYS A 426 8.66 -0.03 -4.82
C CYS A 426 7.38 0.38 -5.56
N ILE A 427 7.29 0.15 -6.88
CA ILE A 427 6.09 0.54 -7.65
C ILE A 427 4.87 -0.33 -7.32
N ASN A 428 5.07 -1.55 -6.84
CA ASN A 428 3.99 -2.43 -6.39
C ASN A 428 3.73 -2.34 -4.88
N ASN A 429 4.49 -1.51 -4.15
CA ASN A 429 4.37 -1.32 -2.70
C ASN A 429 4.47 -2.64 -1.91
N VAL A 430 5.52 -3.43 -2.17
CA VAL A 430 5.71 -4.78 -1.58
C VAL A 430 6.73 -4.78 -0.43
N GLY A 431 7.80 -3.99 -0.55
CA GLY A 431 8.90 -3.86 0.40
C GLY A 431 10.15 -4.65 0.00
N PRO A 432 10.30 -5.92 0.34
CA PRO A 432 11.49 -6.69 0.01
C PRO A 432 11.56 -7.07 -1.47
N GLY A 433 12.76 -6.92 -2.06
CA GLY A 433 13.10 -7.43 -3.38
C GLY A 433 13.99 -8.67 -3.32
N LEU A 434 15.04 -8.71 -4.16
CA LEU A 434 16.05 -9.76 -4.20
C LEU A 434 17.46 -9.16 -4.08
N ASN A 435 18.43 -9.97 -3.78
CA ASN A 435 19.85 -9.62 -3.61
C ASN A 435 20.04 -8.51 -2.54
N GLN A 436 20.59 -7.34 -2.90
CA GLN A 436 20.91 -6.26 -1.97
C GLN A 436 19.67 -5.59 -1.34
N VAL A 437 18.47 -5.82 -1.88
CA VAL A 437 17.19 -5.32 -1.35
C VAL A 437 16.27 -6.49 -0.93
N GLY A 438 16.87 -7.65 -0.63
CA GLY A 438 16.16 -8.85 -0.19
C GLY A 438 15.56 -8.72 1.22
N PRO A 439 14.86 -9.75 1.72
CA PRO A 439 14.13 -9.71 2.99
C PRO A 439 15.02 -9.54 4.23
N ALA A 440 16.29 -9.90 4.14
CA ALA A 440 17.31 -9.71 5.20
C ALA A 440 18.24 -8.51 4.91
N ALA A 441 17.93 -7.69 3.90
CA ALA A 441 18.72 -6.55 3.47
C ALA A 441 17.88 -5.26 3.51
N ASN A 442 18.48 -4.14 3.11
CA ASN A 442 17.81 -2.83 3.14
C ASN A 442 18.22 -1.94 1.97
N PHE A 443 17.54 -0.82 1.79
CA PHE A 443 17.79 0.16 0.71
C PHE A 443 18.84 1.22 1.08
N GLY A 444 19.43 1.15 2.28
CA GLY A 444 20.35 2.16 2.79
C GLY A 444 21.61 2.37 1.93
N ALA A 445 22.13 1.30 1.35
CA ALA A 445 23.33 1.34 0.51
C ALA A 445 23.11 1.95 -0.89
N LEU A 446 21.85 2.12 -1.32
CA LEU A 446 21.55 2.68 -2.65
C LEU A 446 21.90 4.16 -2.74
N HIS A 447 22.29 4.57 -3.95
CA HIS A 447 22.61 5.97 -4.23
C HIS A 447 21.39 6.91 -3.99
N PRO A 448 21.58 8.16 -3.49
CA PRO A 448 20.47 9.08 -3.21
C PRO A 448 19.53 9.33 -4.40
N LEU A 449 20.05 9.41 -5.63
CA LEU A 449 19.22 9.53 -6.82
C LEU A 449 18.29 8.33 -7.00
N SER A 450 18.80 7.11 -6.79
CA SER A 450 18.01 5.89 -6.85
C SER A 450 16.91 5.92 -5.79
N LYS A 451 17.20 6.36 -4.56
CA LYS A 451 16.19 6.50 -3.48
C LYS A 451 15.09 7.51 -3.85
N ILE A 452 15.42 8.62 -4.51
CA ILE A 452 14.43 9.62 -4.97
C ILE A 452 13.51 9.00 -6.03
N VAL A 453 14.07 8.26 -7.00
CA VAL A 453 13.28 7.59 -8.05
C VAL A 453 12.37 6.51 -7.42
N LEU A 454 12.89 5.69 -6.52
CA LEU A 454 12.12 4.69 -5.81
C LEU A 454 11.03 5.30 -4.92
N THR A 455 11.30 6.47 -4.31
CA THR A 455 10.26 7.24 -3.57
C THR A 455 9.14 7.68 -4.50
N PHE A 456 9.48 8.16 -5.70
CA PHE A 456 8.47 8.47 -6.72
C PHE A 456 7.67 7.22 -7.13
N ASP A 457 8.35 6.09 -7.34
CA ASP A 457 7.72 4.82 -7.72
C ASP A 457 6.73 4.34 -6.63
N MET A 458 7.10 4.44 -5.35
CA MET A 458 6.21 4.10 -4.23
C MET A 458 4.94 4.96 -4.21
N LEU A 459 5.08 6.27 -4.39
CA LEU A 459 3.96 7.20 -4.45
C LEU A 459 3.10 6.97 -5.70
N ALA A 460 3.74 6.76 -6.85
CA ALA A 460 3.06 6.51 -8.11
C ALA A 460 2.30 5.17 -8.09
N GLY A 461 2.89 4.12 -7.53
CA GLY A 461 2.24 2.82 -7.35
C GLY A 461 1.00 2.91 -6.46
N ARG A 462 1.12 3.57 -5.31
CA ARG A 462 0.01 3.75 -4.37
C ARG A 462 -1.15 4.54 -4.96
N LEU A 463 -0.87 5.56 -5.75
CA LEU A 463 -1.85 6.45 -6.39
C LEU A 463 -2.29 5.98 -7.78
N GLU A 464 -1.96 4.75 -8.16
CA GLU A 464 -2.31 4.17 -9.47
C GLU A 464 -1.78 5.00 -10.66
N LEU A 465 -0.58 5.53 -10.56
CA LEU A 465 0.24 6.23 -11.56
C LEU A 465 -0.31 7.59 -12.01
N PHE A 466 -1.55 7.66 -12.50
CA PHE A 466 -2.07 8.85 -13.16
C PHE A 466 -2.05 10.12 -12.31
N PRO A 467 -2.41 10.12 -11.00
CA PRO A 467 -2.31 11.32 -10.17
C PRO A 467 -0.90 11.89 -10.12
N MET A 468 0.13 11.03 -10.02
CA MET A 468 1.53 11.46 -10.02
C MET A 468 1.99 11.93 -11.40
N LEU A 469 1.63 11.23 -12.46
CA LEU A 469 1.99 11.61 -13.83
C LEU A 469 1.36 12.94 -14.25
N LEU A 470 0.14 13.23 -13.80
CA LEU A 470 -0.54 14.49 -14.08
C LEU A 470 0.18 15.72 -13.49
N LEU A 471 0.98 15.56 -12.43
CA LEU A 471 1.79 16.66 -11.90
C LEU A 471 2.83 17.16 -12.92
N PHE A 472 3.31 16.29 -13.81
CA PHE A 472 4.31 16.62 -14.83
C PHE A 472 3.68 17.10 -16.15
N ALA A 473 2.36 16.97 -16.33
CA ALA A 473 1.69 17.41 -17.54
C ALA A 473 1.44 18.93 -17.53
N PRO A 474 2.01 19.73 -18.46
CA PRO A 474 1.84 21.18 -18.48
C PRO A 474 0.37 21.64 -18.54
N GLU A 475 -0.48 20.85 -19.21
CA GLU A 475 -1.90 21.12 -19.36
C GLU A 475 -2.64 21.13 -18.00
N THR A 476 -2.10 20.39 -17.03
CA THR A 476 -2.65 20.33 -15.66
C THR A 476 -2.61 21.69 -14.97
N TRP A 477 -1.59 22.49 -15.26
CA TRP A 477 -1.35 23.78 -14.61
C TRP A 477 -1.95 24.97 -15.37
N ARG A 478 -2.35 24.78 -16.64
CA ARG A 478 -2.95 25.83 -17.44
C ARG A 478 -4.33 26.19 -16.89
N ARG A 479 -4.59 27.49 -16.80
CA ARG A 479 -5.90 28.03 -16.44
C ARG A 479 -6.85 27.80 -17.62
N ASN A 480 -7.94 27.04 -17.43
CA ASN A 480 -8.99 27.01 -18.47
C ASN A 480 -9.53 28.44 -18.64
N ARG A 481 -9.40 28.96 -19.83
CA ARG A 481 -10.10 30.16 -20.28
C ARG A 481 -11.56 29.85 -20.49
#